data_26ff9a3553db774a621f922b10e02d8b
#
_entry.id   26ff9a3553db774a621f922b10e02d8b
#
_cell.length_a   1.000
_cell.length_b   1.000
_cell.length_c   1.000
_cell.angle_alpha   90.00
_cell.angle_beta   90.00
_cell.angle_gamma   90.00
#
_symmetry.space_group_name_H-M   'P 1'
#
loop_
_entity.id
_entity.type
_entity.pdbx_description
1 polymer ?
#
loop_
_entity_poly.entity_id
_entity_poly.type
_entity_poly.pdbx_seq_one_letter_code
_entity_poly.pdbx_strand_id
1 'polypeptide(L)'
;MPLAVLPHYACIMPFAALLALLLLSFLTAAPAAAQQRETPYWATIRASELNMRVGPSAEFPISWVYRRPGLPLKVLRLREGWRLVEDPDGARGWVAARLLEDERSAVVTGDGLAPMRAESSAVSDLRWRLEPGVVGRLEGCEAGWCRIVVKGEYRGWVEASRLWGDKEP
;
A
#
# COMPACT_ATOMS: atom_id res chain seq x y z
N MET A 1 -57.43 -23.22 -55.56
CA MET A 1 -56.45 -23.15 -54.41
C MET A 1 -56.24 -21.69 -54.13
N PRO A 2 -56.72 -21.14 -53.01
CA PRO A 2 -56.47 -19.76 -52.62
C PRO A 2 -55.23 -19.68 -51.72
N LEU A 3 -54.32 -18.77 -52.04
CA LEU A 3 -53.17 -18.39 -51.22
C LEU A 3 -53.64 -17.64 -49.98
N ALA A 4 -53.30 -18.16 -48.84
CA ALA A 4 -53.51 -17.45 -47.55
C ALA A 4 -52.43 -16.33 -47.34
N VAL A 5 -52.91 -15.09 -47.26
CA VAL A 5 -52.09 -13.93 -46.89
C VAL A 5 -52.07 -13.86 -45.37
N LEU A 6 -50.87 -14.00 -44.77
CA LEU A 6 -50.66 -13.82 -43.34
C LEU A 6 -50.54 -12.32 -43.03
N PRO A 7 -51.25 -11.78 -42.00
CA PRO A 7 -51.13 -10.39 -41.62
C PRO A 7 -49.81 -10.16 -40.81
N HIS A 8 -49.01 -9.20 -41.26
CA HIS A 8 -47.86 -8.68 -40.51
C HIS A 8 -48.38 -7.81 -39.37
N TYR A 9 -48.35 -8.35 -38.15
CA TYR A 9 -48.51 -7.51 -36.95
C TYR A 9 -47.21 -6.76 -36.68
N ALA A 10 -47.16 -5.49 -37.06
CA ALA A 10 -46.16 -4.55 -36.61
C ALA A 10 -46.39 -4.30 -35.10
N CYS A 11 -45.52 -4.84 -34.25
CA CYS A 11 -45.55 -4.61 -32.83
C CYS A 11 -45.06 -3.17 -32.55
N ILE A 12 -46.02 -2.21 -32.56
CA ILE A 12 -45.74 -0.81 -32.20
C ILE A 12 -45.68 -0.79 -30.67
N MET A 13 -44.50 -0.79 -30.11
CA MET A 13 -44.28 -0.54 -28.69
C MET A 13 -44.73 0.91 -28.38
N PRO A 14 -45.60 1.14 -27.41
CA PRO A 14 -46.02 2.51 -27.06
C PRO A 14 -44.82 3.27 -26.47
N PHE A 15 -44.65 4.51 -26.95
CA PHE A 15 -43.57 5.43 -26.54
C PHE A 15 -43.41 5.55 -25.01
N ALA A 16 -44.51 5.36 -24.28
CA ALA A 16 -44.57 5.36 -22.83
C ALA A 16 -43.76 4.21 -22.18
N ALA A 17 -43.66 3.05 -22.83
CA ALA A 17 -42.91 1.90 -22.33
C ALA A 17 -41.40 2.10 -22.44
N LEU A 18 -40.95 2.77 -23.51
CA LEU A 18 -39.53 3.14 -23.69
C LEU A 18 -39.06 4.21 -22.69
N LEU A 19 -39.93 5.18 -22.38
CA LEU A 19 -39.63 6.20 -21.37
C LEU A 19 -39.53 5.62 -19.95
N ALA A 20 -40.38 4.64 -19.60
CA ALA A 20 -40.35 3.95 -18.31
C ALA A 20 -39.09 3.10 -18.14
N LEU A 21 -38.58 2.45 -19.21
CA LEU A 21 -37.33 1.67 -19.16
C LEU A 21 -36.10 2.58 -19.00
N LEU A 22 -36.08 3.77 -19.59
CA LEU A 22 -35.00 4.76 -19.45
C LEU A 22 -34.95 5.38 -18.05
N LEU A 23 -36.09 5.57 -17.39
CA LEU A 23 -36.15 6.10 -16.02
C LEU A 23 -35.73 5.06 -14.96
N LEU A 24 -35.91 3.76 -15.24
CA LEU A 24 -35.53 2.69 -14.32
C LEU A 24 -34.00 2.47 -14.28
N SER A 25 -33.26 2.85 -15.33
CA SER A 25 -31.79 2.69 -15.39
C SER A 25 -31.00 3.74 -14.58
N PHE A 26 -31.64 4.83 -14.13
CA PHE A 26 -30.98 5.85 -13.30
C PHE A 26 -30.96 5.55 -11.79
N LEU A 27 -31.67 4.50 -11.33
CA LEU A 27 -31.83 4.25 -9.88
C LEU A 27 -30.77 3.34 -9.28
N THR A 28 -29.76 2.86 -10.02
CA THR A 28 -28.80 1.87 -9.50
C THR A 28 -27.35 2.36 -9.37
N ALA A 29 -27.08 3.65 -9.43
CA ALA A 29 -25.79 4.18 -9.05
C ALA A 29 -25.68 4.22 -7.52
N ALA A 30 -25.47 3.06 -6.88
CA ALA A 30 -25.01 3.04 -5.50
C ALA A 30 -23.65 3.78 -5.45
N PRO A 31 -23.47 4.77 -4.55
CA PRO A 31 -22.16 5.38 -4.38
C PRO A 31 -21.17 4.27 -4.02
N ALA A 32 -20.12 4.12 -4.82
CA ALA A 32 -19.00 3.26 -4.46
C ALA A 32 -18.43 3.86 -3.16
N ALA A 33 -18.79 3.29 -2.03
CA ALA A 33 -18.16 3.63 -0.76
C ALA A 33 -16.67 3.33 -0.94
N ALA A 34 -15.84 4.37 -0.94
CA ALA A 34 -14.40 4.21 -0.97
C ALA A 34 -14.03 3.33 0.23
N GLN A 35 -13.62 2.10 -0.05
CA GLN A 35 -13.31 1.10 0.97
C GLN A 35 -12.12 1.64 1.76
N GLN A 36 -12.37 2.12 2.97
CA GLN A 36 -11.29 2.59 3.84
C GLN A 36 -10.42 1.39 4.18
N ARG A 37 -9.12 1.50 3.87
CA ARG A 37 -8.15 0.48 4.20
C ARG A 37 -8.14 0.24 5.71
N GLU A 38 -8.25 -1.02 6.13
CA GLU A 38 -8.18 -1.38 7.54
C GLU A 38 -6.79 -1.04 8.11
N THR A 39 -6.76 -0.60 9.36
CA THR A 39 -5.52 -0.34 10.10
C THR A 39 -5.35 -1.40 11.20
N PRO A 40 -4.09 -1.75 11.52
CA PRO A 40 -2.85 -1.19 11.01
C PRO A 40 -2.45 -1.71 9.62
N TYR A 41 -1.62 -0.97 8.87
CA TYR A 41 -0.99 -1.42 7.63
C TYR A 41 0.37 -0.75 7.41
N TRP A 42 1.20 -1.36 6.55
CA TRP A 42 2.48 -0.79 6.16
C TRP A 42 2.33 0.18 5.00
N ALA A 43 3.07 1.28 5.07
CA ALA A 43 3.27 2.22 3.98
C ALA A 43 4.75 2.61 3.93
N THR A 44 5.18 3.12 2.79
CA THR A 44 6.58 3.50 2.55
C THR A 44 6.65 4.98 2.22
N ILE A 45 7.69 5.67 2.68
CA ILE A 45 7.92 7.08 2.34
C ILE A 45 8.34 7.15 0.86
N ARG A 46 7.51 7.80 0.04
CA ARG A 46 7.79 8.05 -1.36
C ARG A 46 8.61 9.33 -1.60
N ALA A 47 8.35 10.35 -0.80
CA ALA A 47 8.94 11.67 -0.95
C ALA A 47 10.41 11.70 -0.48
N SER A 48 11.20 12.62 -1.04
CA SER A 48 12.56 12.90 -0.56
C SER A 48 12.59 13.53 0.83
N GLU A 49 11.50 14.21 1.22
CA GLU A 49 11.30 14.78 2.55
C GLU A 49 9.86 14.57 3.00
N LEU A 50 9.68 14.15 4.26
CA LEU A 50 8.38 13.95 4.89
C LEU A 50 8.41 14.55 6.31
N ASN A 51 7.47 15.48 6.56
CA ASN A 51 7.27 16.06 7.89
C ASN A 51 6.29 15.23 8.70
N MET A 52 6.70 14.76 9.86
CA MET A 52 5.85 14.22 10.89
C MET A 52 5.41 15.32 11.84
N ARG A 53 4.11 15.40 12.15
CA ARG A 53 3.50 16.47 12.93
C ARG A 53 2.76 15.91 14.14
N VAL A 54 2.53 16.78 15.12
CA VAL A 54 1.78 16.40 16.33
C VAL A 54 0.28 16.25 16.10
N GLY A 55 -0.23 16.71 14.97
CA GLY A 55 -1.67 16.61 14.61
C GLY A 55 -1.90 16.53 13.11
N PRO A 56 -3.13 16.16 12.69
CA PRO A 56 -3.49 15.89 11.29
C PRO A 56 -3.84 17.14 10.49
N SER A 57 -2.96 18.13 10.45
CA SER A 57 -3.06 19.35 9.64
C SER A 57 -1.68 19.94 9.39
N ALA A 58 -1.53 20.70 8.32
CA ALA A 58 -0.29 21.45 8.02
C ALA A 58 0.02 22.56 9.04
N GLU A 59 -0.95 22.98 9.82
CA GLU A 59 -0.83 24.00 10.86
C GLU A 59 -0.20 23.48 12.17
N PHE A 60 -0.28 22.14 12.38
CA PHE A 60 0.34 21.57 13.57
C PHE A 60 1.88 21.60 13.48
N PRO A 61 2.56 21.81 14.62
CA PRO A 61 4.01 21.78 14.68
C PRO A 61 4.61 20.49 14.12
N ILE A 62 5.76 20.64 13.46
CA ILE A 62 6.56 19.51 12.99
C ILE A 62 7.31 18.96 14.21
N SER A 63 7.17 17.66 14.47
CA SER A 63 7.91 16.93 15.51
C SER A 63 9.18 16.29 14.96
N TRP A 64 9.17 15.86 13.68
CA TRP A 64 10.30 15.21 13.04
C TRP A 64 10.28 15.43 11.52
N VAL A 65 11.47 15.35 10.88
CA VAL A 65 11.63 15.45 9.43
C VAL A 65 12.41 14.24 8.93
N TYR A 66 11.75 13.41 8.13
CA TYR A 66 12.39 12.29 7.45
C TYR A 66 12.96 12.74 6.11
N ARG A 67 14.24 12.40 5.85
CA ARG A 67 14.91 12.58 4.56
C ARG A 67 15.42 11.23 4.03
N ARG A 68 14.56 10.23 4.13
CA ARG A 68 14.89 8.84 3.74
C ARG A 68 13.73 8.23 2.95
N PRO A 69 13.70 8.40 1.61
CA PRO A 69 12.76 7.66 0.76
C PRO A 69 12.91 6.16 0.96
N GLY A 70 11.80 5.45 0.85
CA GLY A 70 11.77 4.00 1.03
C GLY A 70 11.63 3.54 2.49
N LEU A 71 11.74 4.43 3.50
CA LEU A 71 11.58 4.03 4.91
C LEU A 71 10.16 3.51 5.14
N PRO A 72 10.00 2.29 5.71
CA PRO A 72 8.70 1.78 6.11
C PRO A 72 8.13 2.58 7.28
N LEU A 73 6.81 2.73 7.30
CA LEU A 73 6.04 3.32 8.40
C LEU A 73 4.81 2.44 8.66
N LYS A 74 4.51 2.19 9.91
CA LYS A 74 3.29 1.48 10.32
C LYS A 74 2.17 2.48 10.50
N VAL A 75 1.15 2.41 9.65
CA VAL A 75 -0.03 3.27 9.73
C VAL A 75 -0.99 2.72 10.77
N LEU A 76 -1.27 3.51 11.79
CA LEU A 76 -2.09 3.14 12.95
C LEU A 76 -3.51 3.70 12.86
N ARG A 77 -3.70 4.86 12.18
CA ARG A 77 -5.00 5.53 12.07
C ARG A 77 -5.08 6.40 10.82
N LEU A 78 -6.30 6.53 10.31
CA LEU A 78 -6.62 7.36 9.14
C LEU A 78 -7.36 8.63 9.57
N ARG A 79 -7.01 9.74 8.93
CA ARG A 79 -7.78 10.99 8.86
C ARG A 79 -7.74 11.47 7.42
N GLU A 80 -8.68 12.32 7.05
CA GLU A 80 -8.71 12.90 5.70
C GLU A 80 -7.35 13.52 5.34
N GLY A 81 -6.72 12.99 4.26
CA GLY A 81 -5.39 13.42 3.82
C GLY A 81 -4.21 13.12 4.73
N TRP A 82 -4.41 12.52 5.93
CA TRP A 82 -3.38 12.28 6.95
C TRP A 82 -3.37 10.85 7.45
N ARG A 83 -2.18 10.40 7.89
CA ARG A 83 -1.95 9.09 8.52
C ARG A 83 -1.23 9.28 9.84
N LEU A 84 -1.77 8.72 10.92
CA LEU A 84 -1.00 8.53 12.15
C LEU A 84 -0.10 7.33 11.92
N VAL A 85 1.20 7.54 12.04
CA VAL A 85 2.20 6.51 11.79
C VAL A 85 3.08 6.27 13.01
N GLU A 86 3.73 5.09 13.01
CA GLU A 86 4.81 4.72 13.90
C GLU A 86 6.04 4.38 13.05
N ASP A 87 7.20 4.86 13.46
CA ASP A 87 8.47 4.59 12.81
C ASP A 87 9.24 3.43 13.49
N PRO A 88 10.40 3.01 12.96
CA PRO A 88 11.19 1.92 13.53
C PRO A 88 11.66 2.15 14.97
N ASP A 89 11.79 3.40 15.40
CA ASP A 89 12.23 3.79 16.74
C ASP A 89 11.05 3.95 17.73
N GLY A 90 9.81 3.70 17.24
CA GLY A 90 8.57 3.79 18.00
C GLY A 90 8.01 5.21 18.11
N ALA A 91 8.60 6.19 17.42
CA ALA A 91 8.07 7.55 17.40
C ALA A 91 6.76 7.60 16.61
N ARG A 92 5.78 8.35 17.09
CA ARG A 92 4.44 8.45 16.51
C ARG A 92 4.08 9.89 16.16
N GLY A 93 3.43 10.06 15.02
CA GLY A 93 2.93 11.35 14.60
C GLY A 93 2.15 11.27 13.29
N TRP A 94 1.66 12.41 12.84
CA TRP A 94 0.84 12.53 11.65
C TRP A 94 1.65 12.95 10.43
N VAL A 95 1.47 12.23 9.34
CA VAL A 95 2.13 12.50 8.07
C VAL A 95 1.09 12.64 6.95
N ALA A 96 1.41 13.43 5.92
CA ALA A 96 0.52 13.61 4.79
C ALA A 96 0.46 12.33 3.94
N ALA A 97 -0.74 11.79 3.74
CA ALA A 97 -0.96 10.53 3.03
C ALA A 97 -0.37 10.51 1.61
N ARG A 98 -0.43 11.64 0.89
CA ARG A 98 0.09 11.80 -0.47
C ARG A 98 1.61 11.60 -0.61
N LEU A 99 2.35 11.62 0.51
CA LEU A 99 3.79 11.42 0.54
C LEU A 99 4.19 9.97 0.84
N LEU A 100 3.20 9.10 0.99
CA LEU A 100 3.35 7.66 1.19
C LEU A 100 2.96 6.90 -0.07
N GLU A 101 3.45 5.68 -0.17
CA GLU A 101 3.09 4.69 -1.18
C GLU A 101 2.87 3.31 -0.54
N ASP A 102 2.20 2.43 -1.28
CA ASP A 102 1.82 1.08 -0.79
C ASP A 102 2.92 0.03 -1.00
N GLU A 103 4.04 0.39 -1.63
CA GLU A 103 5.15 -0.53 -1.82
C GLU A 103 5.69 -0.98 -0.45
N ARG A 104 5.89 -2.29 -0.29
CA ARG A 104 6.42 -2.85 0.95
C ARG A 104 7.94 -2.65 1.00
N SER A 105 8.41 -2.15 2.12
CA SER A 105 9.83 -2.02 2.40
C SER A 105 10.16 -2.52 3.81
N ALA A 106 11.42 -2.72 4.07
CA ALA A 106 11.94 -3.04 5.39
C ALA A 106 13.22 -2.25 5.65
N VAL A 107 13.50 -1.97 6.90
CA VAL A 107 14.74 -1.33 7.35
C VAL A 107 15.52 -2.29 8.24
N VAL A 108 16.83 -2.34 8.05
CA VAL A 108 17.74 -3.15 8.88
C VAL A 108 17.81 -2.54 10.28
N THR A 109 17.59 -3.36 11.30
CA THR A 109 17.62 -3.00 12.73
C THR A 109 18.58 -3.85 13.53
N GLY A 110 18.74 -3.52 14.81
CA GLY A 110 19.63 -4.21 15.73
C GLY A 110 21.09 -3.80 15.57
N ASP A 111 21.96 -4.38 16.41
CA ASP A 111 23.36 -4.02 16.48
C ASP A 111 24.22 -4.72 15.43
N GLY A 112 25.24 -4.03 14.95
CA GLY A 112 26.22 -4.56 14.00
C GLY A 112 25.66 -4.81 12.60
N LEU A 113 26.49 -5.35 11.73
CA LEU A 113 26.14 -5.60 10.34
C LEU A 113 25.19 -6.81 10.19
N ALA A 114 24.12 -6.65 9.44
CA ALA A 114 23.22 -7.74 9.08
C ALA A 114 23.73 -8.46 7.82
N PRO A 115 23.94 -9.79 7.86
CA PRO A 115 24.33 -10.53 6.68
C PRO A 115 23.19 -10.63 5.68
N MET A 116 23.46 -10.29 4.42
CA MET A 116 22.58 -10.54 3.28
C MET A 116 23.14 -11.73 2.49
N ARG A 117 22.35 -12.77 2.33
CA ARG A 117 22.76 -14.05 1.76
C ARG A 117 22.14 -14.32 0.39
N ALA A 118 22.68 -15.30 -0.30
CA ALA A 118 22.17 -15.73 -1.61
C ALA A 118 20.79 -16.39 -1.51
N GLU A 119 20.57 -17.18 -0.46
CA GLU A 119 19.36 -17.95 -0.21
C GLU A 119 18.86 -17.76 1.22
N SER A 120 17.65 -18.20 1.52
CA SER A 120 16.99 -18.13 2.84
C SER A 120 17.55 -19.13 3.84
N SER A 121 18.89 -19.13 4.03
CA SER A 121 19.61 -20.07 4.87
C SER A 121 20.86 -19.47 5.51
N ALA A 122 21.12 -19.81 6.78
CA ALA A 122 22.29 -19.35 7.52
C ALA A 122 23.61 -19.88 6.96
N VAL A 123 23.59 -20.99 6.23
CA VAL A 123 24.78 -21.63 5.61
C VAL A 123 24.98 -21.23 4.14
N SER A 124 24.04 -20.46 3.57
CA SER A 124 24.15 -19.95 2.20
C SER A 124 25.24 -18.88 2.08
N ASP A 125 25.75 -18.71 0.87
CA ASP A 125 26.80 -17.74 0.56
C ASP A 125 26.46 -16.34 1.01
N LEU A 126 27.39 -15.70 1.71
CA LEU A 126 27.30 -14.30 2.09
C LEU A 126 27.53 -13.44 0.85
N ARG A 127 26.57 -12.56 0.52
CA ARG A 127 26.69 -11.60 -0.58
C ARG A 127 27.16 -10.23 -0.11
N TRP A 128 26.48 -9.71 0.91
CA TRP A 128 26.78 -8.39 1.48
C TRP A 128 26.56 -8.37 2.99
N ARG A 129 27.06 -7.31 3.60
CA ARG A 129 26.75 -6.95 4.99
C ARG A 129 26.10 -5.59 4.99
N LEU A 130 24.94 -5.48 5.62
CA LEU A 130 24.13 -4.28 5.65
C LEU A 130 24.28 -3.60 7.01
N GLU A 131 24.49 -2.30 7.01
CA GLU A 131 24.47 -1.49 8.22
C GLU A 131 23.05 -1.33 8.77
N PRO A 132 22.87 -1.17 10.08
CA PRO A 132 21.61 -0.73 10.67
C PRO A 132 21.12 0.54 9.98
N GLY A 133 19.80 0.62 9.72
CA GLY A 133 19.20 1.73 9.00
C GLY A 133 19.20 1.58 7.47
N VAL A 134 19.86 0.60 6.88
CA VAL A 134 19.73 0.34 5.44
C VAL A 134 18.28 -0.05 5.12
N VAL A 135 17.70 0.63 4.14
CA VAL A 135 16.34 0.39 3.67
C VAL A 135 16.38 -0.41 2.39
N GLY A 136 15.50 -1.40 2.26
CA GLY A 136 15.31 -2.18 1.05
C GLY A 136 13.84 -2.42 0.75
N ARG A 137 13.49 -2.53 -0.53
CA ARG A 137 12.17 -2.97 -0.98
C ARG A 137 12.01 -4.43 -0.60
N LEU A 138 10.90 -4.77 0.04
CA LEU A 138 10.58 -6.12 0.49
C LEU A 138 9.88 -6.89 -0.64
N GLU A 139 10.46 -8.02 -1.06
CA GLU A 139 9.87 -8.88 -2.09
C GLU A 139 9.06 -10.04 -1.50
N GLY A 140 9.35 -10.46 -0.27
CA GLY A 140 8.63 -11.50 0.45
C GLY A 140 9.45 -12.06 1.59
N CYS A 141 8.78 -12.82 2.48
CA CYS A 141 9.41 -13.50 3.62
C CYS A 141 8.98 -14.96 3.65
N GLU A 142 9.92 -15.84 3.99
CA GLU A 142 9.68 -17.27 4.19
C GLU A 142 10.63 -17.83 5.24
N ALA A 143 10.18 -18.78 6.04
CA ALA A 143 10.99 -19.51 7.01
C ALA A 143 11.92 -18.63 7.89
N GLY A 144 11.47 -17.42 8.25
CA GLY A 144 12.25 -16.49 9.08
C GLY A 144 13.30 -15.66 8.33
N TRP A 145 13.28 -15.69 7.01
CA TRP A 145 14.10 -14.89 6.12
C TRP A 145 13.25 -14.00 5.23
N CYS A 146 13.74 -12.81 4.93
CA CYS A 146 13.07 -11.89 4.01
C CYS A 146 14.00 -11.51 2.86
N ARG A 147 13.47 -11.55 1.66
CA ARG A 147 14.15 -11.12 0.45
C ARG A 147 13.95 -9.64 0.24
N ILE A 148 15.05 -8.89 0.23
CA ILE A 148 15.04 -7.45 0.04
C ILE A 148 15.92 -6.99 -1.12
N VAL A 149 15.58 -5.84 -1.70
CA VAL A 149 16.34 -5.18 -2.77
C VAL A 149 16.75 -3.80 -2.29
N VAL A 150 18.04 -3.58 -2.14
CA VAL A 150 18.63 -2.31 -1.70
C VAL A 150 19.10 -1.52 -2.93
N LYS A 151 18.74 -0.24 -3.04
CA LYS A 151 19.09 0.66 -4.16
C LYS A 151 18.71 0.11 -5.56
N GLY A 152 17.71 -0.80 -5.63
CA GLY A 152 17.29 -1.41 -6.89
C GLY A 152 18.24 -2.49 -7.45
N GLU A 153 19.42 -2.66 -6.88
CA GLU A 153 20.53 -3.44 -7.41
C GLU A 153 20.91 -4.63 -6.52
N TYR A 154 21.13 -4.38 -5.22
CA TYR A 154 21.62 -5.38 -4.28
C TYR A 154 20.47 -6.21 -3.75
N ARG A 155 20.38 -7.48 -4.19
CA ARG A 155 19.29 -8.40 -3.85
C ARG A 155 19.80 -9.60 -3.07
N GLY A 156 19.10 -9.96 -2.00
CA GLY A 156 19.41 -11.16 -1.22
C GLY A 156 18.46 -11.34 -0.04
N TRP A 157 18.77 -12.33 0.79
CA TRP A 157 18.01 -12.76 1.93
C TRP A 157 18.65 -12.26 3.23
N VAL A 158 17.83 -11.66 4.11
CA VAL A 158 18.23 -11.19 5.44
C VAL A 158 17.30 -11.84 6.45
N GLU A 159 17.83 -12.22 7.62
CA GLU A 159 16.99 -12.74 8.69
C GLU A 159 15.91 -11.73 9.09
N ALA A 160 14.67 -12.18 9.22
CA ALA A 160 13.53 -11.36 9.59
C ALA A 160 13.73 -10.68 10.95
N SER A 161 14.46 -11.31 11.88
CA SER A 161 14.84 -10.74 13.19
C SER A 161 15.69 -9.47 13.10
N ARG A 162 16.32 -9.23 11.94
CA ARG A 162 17.16 -8.07 11.65
C ARG A 162 16.43 -7.00 10.85
N LEU A 163 15.12 -7.14 10.66
CA LEU A 163 14.31 -6.23 9.85
C LEU A 163 13.10 -5.69 10.64
N TRP A 164 12.74 -4.46 10.36
CA TRP A 164 11.48 -3.86 10.76
C TRP A 164 10.66 -3.53 9.49
N GLY A 165 9.37 -3.86 9.48
CA GLY A 165 8.52 -3.79 8.30
C GLY A 165 8.25 -5.14 7.62
N ASP A 166 8.87 -6.21 8.14
CA ASP A 166 8.79 -7.58 7.63
C ASP A 166 7.48 -8.30 7.96
N LYS A 167 6.96 -8.08 9.17
CA LYS A 167 5.78 -8.79 9.72
C LYS A 167 4.47 -8.21 9.24
N GLU A 168 3.38 -8.91 9.53
CA GLU A 168 2.06 -8.31 9.50
C GLU A 168 2.03 -7.10 10.45
N PRO A 169 1.36 -5.99 10.06
CA PRO A 169 1.36 -4.75 10.84
C PRO A 169 0.56 -4.82 12.13
#